data_6f5a6d088cc9bbc9a99c077a9ef194bd
#
_entry.id   6f5a6d088cc9bbc9a99c077a9ef194bd
#
_cell.length_a   1.000
_cell.length_b   1.000
_cell.length_c   1.000
_cell.angle_alpha   90.00
_cell.angle_beta   90.00
_cell.angle_gamma   90.00
#
_symmetry.space_group_name_H-M   'P 1'
#
loop_
_entity.id
_entity.type
_entity.pdbx_description
1 polymer ?
#
loop_
_entity_poly.entity_id
_entity_poly.type
_entity_poly.pdbx_seq_one_letter_code
_entity_poly.pdbx_strand_id
1 'polypeptide(L)'
;MRKNKRNRKNDVLIDLTSLLDVIFIMLLVVMIGQKTVSAISNDQLAAQQQSAEDTLHDLQNSKMLYDTAVDASLYFKSISVSVPYEPNEVHKREIQFLFFGNDKEESIALIGNNTEKAFAQCKDKLEQYIIENEKNPIILSLNDDDDKILFRDEKMITEIFNELSKAYGNVYIKGNLSEVAP
;
A
#
# COMPACT_ATOMS: atom_id res chain seq x y z
N MET A 1 -7.20 -51.88 -93.33
CA MET A 1 -6.36 -51.69 -92.19
C MET A 1 -7.11 -50.84 -91.16
N ARG A 2 -7.67 -51.43 -90.08
CA ARG A 2 -8.36 -50.72 -89.01
C ARG A 2 -7.38 -50.57 -87.79
N LYS A 3 -7.00 -49.28 -87.52
CA LYS A 3 -6.21 -48.93 -86.29
C LYS A 3 -7.15 -48.94 -85.09
N ASN A 4 -6.96 -49.86 -84.22
CA ASN A 4 -7.58 -49.88 -82.89
C ASN A 4 -6.94 -48.80 -81.99
N LYS A 5 -7.71 -47.76 -81.71
CA LYS A 5 -7.36 -46.76 -80.73
C LYS A 5 -7.65 -47.30 -79.34
N ARG A 6 -6.64 -47.78 -78.63
CA ARG A 6 -6.77 -48.16 -77.24
C ARG A 6 -6.95 -46.88 -76.43
N ASN A 7 -8.16 -46.65 -75.93
CA ASN A 7 -8.44 -45.71 -74.87
C ASN A 7 -7.74 -46.19 -73.60
N ARG A 8 -6.62 -45.59 -73.23
CA ARG A 8 -6.08 -45.70 -71.88
C ARG A 8 -6.99 -44.87 -70.98
N LYS A 9 -7.90 -45.51 -70.26
CA LYS A 9 -8.49 -44.93 -69.06
C LYS A 9 -7.36 -44.89 -68.04
N ASN A 10 -6.87 -43.71 -67.78
CA ASN A 10 -6.03 -43.45 -66.60
C ASN A 10 -6.95 -43.59 -65.38
N ASP A 11 -7.10 -44.80 -64.88
CA ASP A 11 -7.64 -45.03 -63.53
C ASP A 11 -6.59 -44.44 -62.57
N VAL A 12 -6.88 -43.22 -62.13
CA VAL A 12 -6.18 -42.64 -60.99
C VAL A 12 -6.64 -43.44 -59.78
N LEU A 13 -5.97 -44.55 -59.51
CA LEU A 13 -6.05 -45.24 -58.25
C LEU A 13 -5.48 -44.30 -57.23
N ILE A 14 -6.36 -43.51 -56.65
CA ILE A 14 -6.02 -42.77 -55.44
C ILE A 14 -5.64 -43.81 -54.40
N ASP A 15 -4.38 -43.87 -54.06
CA ASP A 15 -3.90 -44.78 -53.01
C ASP A 15 -4.54 -44.35 -51.66
N LEU A 16 -5.65 -44.96 -51.36
CA LEU A 16 -6.44 -44.67 -50.16
C LEU A 16 -5.62 -44.86 -48.87
N THR A 17 -4.61 -45.74 -48.95
CA THR A 17 -3.69 -46.04 -47.84
C THR A 17 -2.82 -44.81 -47.55
N SER A 18 -2.27 -44.19 -48.60
CA SER A 18 -1.47 -42.97 -48.47
C SER A 18 -2.30 -41.78 -47.94
N LEU A 19 -3.56 -41.66 -48.37
CA LEU A 19 -4.47 -40.64 -47.88
C LEU A 19 -4.79 -40.85 -46.39
N LEU A 20 -5.05 -42.11 -45.98
CA LEU A 20 -5.32 -42.47 -44.59
C LEU A 20 -4.14 -42.16 -43.69
N ASP A 21 -2.92 -42.40 -44.15
CA ASP A 21 -1.68 -42.15 -43.39
C ASP A 21 -1.48 -40.63 -43.15
N VAL A 22 -1.76 -39.82 -44.15
CA VAL A 22 -1.70 -38.34 -44.00
C VAL A 22 -2.76 -37.83 -43.00
N ILE A 23 -3.97 -38.39 -43.05
CA ILE A 23 -5.04 -38.05 -42.09
C ILE A 23 -4.64 -38.47 -40.68
N PHE A 24 -4.04 -39.65 -40.51
CA PHE A 24 -3.60 -40.14 -39.21
C PHE A 24 -2.48 -39.26 -38.61
N ILE A 25 -1.51 -38.85 -39.43
CA ILE A 25 -0.47 -37.93 -39.00
C ILE A 25 -1.05 -36.55 -38.60
N MET A 26 -1.99 -36.02 -39.38
CA MET A 26 -2.66 -34.76 -39.05
C MET A 26 -3.44 -34.87 -37.71
N LEU A 27 -4.17 -35.92 -37.49
CA LEU A 27 -4.89 -36.16 -36.23
C LEU A 27 -3.92 -36.25 -35.05
N LEU A 28 -2.81 -36.94 -35.23
CA LEU A 28 -1.80 -37.09 -34.18
C LEU A 28 -1.14 -35.74 -33.83
N VAL A 29 -0.84 -34.91 -34.80
CA VAL A 29 -0.29 -33.56 -34.60
C VAL A 29 -1.31 -32.68 -33.88
N VAL A 30 -2.58 -32.73 -34.26
CA VAL A 30 -3.64 -31.97 -33.57
C VAL A 30 -3.85 -32.47 -32.14
N MET A 31 -3.83 -33.78 -31.89
CA MET A 31 -3.94 -34.32 -30.52
C MET A 31 -2.75 -33.89 -29.61
N ILE A 32 -1.53 -33.88 -30.14
CA ILE A 32 -0.35 -33.43 -29.40
C ILE A 32 -0.49 -31.91 -29.13
N GLY A 33 -0.90 -31.12 -30.10
CA GLY A 33 -1.13 -29.69 -29.96
C GLY A 33 -2.18 -29.36 -28.90
N GLN A 34 -3.29 -30.13 -28.87
CA GLN A 34 -4.34 -29.93 -27.85
C GLN A 34 -3.85 -30.26 -26.43
N LYS A 35 -3.04 -31.31 -26.26
CA LYS A 35 -2.48 -31.67 -24.95
C LYS A 35 -1.52 -30.60 -24.40
N THR A 36 -0.68 -30.05 -25.25
CA THR A 36 0.24 -28.97 -24.85
C THR A 36 -0.49 -27.67 -24.50
N VAL A 37 -1.50 -27.28 -25.27
CA VAL A 37 -2.32 -26.10 -24.98
C VAL A 37 -3.11 -26.28 -23.67
N SER A 38 -3.68 -27.47 -23.44
CA SER A 38 -4.41 -27.74 -22.20
C SER A 38 -3.49 -27.74 -20.97
N ALA A 39 -2.27 -28.24 -21.06
CA ALA A 39 -1.30 -28.21 -19.96
C ALA A 39 -0.90 -26.77 -19.62
N ILE A 40 -0.55 -25.94 -20.62
CA ILE A 40 -0.20 -24.53 -20.41
C ILE A 40 -1.38 -23.74 -19.83
N SER A 41 -2.60 -24.01 -20.31
CA SER A 41 -3.82 -23.36 -19.80
C SER A 41 -4.08 -23.72 -18.33
N ASN A 42 -3.88 -24.97 -17.95
CA ASN A 42 -4.07 -25.41 -16.56
C ASN A 42 -3.00 -24.82 -15.62
N ASP A 43 -1.75 -24.73 -16.05
CA ASP A 43 -0.69 -24.10 -15.27
C ASP A 43 -0.92 -22.59 -15.08
N GLN A 44 -1.40 -21.91 -16.14
CA GLN A 44 -1.77 -20.49 -16.04
C GLN A 44 -2.98 -20.28 -15.13
N LEU A 45 -3.98 -21.16 -15.19
CA LEU A 45 -5.15 -21.08 -14.31
C LEU A 45 -4.75 -21.30 -12.84
N ALA A 46 -3.90 -22.28 -12.58
CA ALA A 46 -3.37 -22.54 -11.24
C ALA A 46 -2.56 -21.36 -10.69
N ALA A 47 -1.71 -20.76 -11.51
CA ALA A 47 -0.94 -19.56 -11.13
C ALA A 47 -1.87 -18.35 -10.85
N GLN A 48 -2.92 -18.16 -11.64
CA GLN A 48 -3.91 -17.09 -11.39
C GLN A 48 -4.73 -17.36 -10.12
N GLN A 49 -5.11 -18.59 -9.85
CA GLN A 49 -5.80 -18.95 -8.61
C GLN A 49 -4.92 -18.69 -7.40
N GLN A 50 -3.67 -19.10 -7.43
CA GLN A 50 -2.73 -18.88 -6.35
C GLN A 50 -2.50 -17.36 -6.11
N SER A 51 -2.31 -16.59 -7.17
CA SER A 51 -2.18 -15.12 -7.05
C SER A 51 -3.44 -14.46 -6.50
N ALA A 52 -4.63 -14.97 -6.83
CA ALA A 52 -5.88 -14.46 -6.28
C ALA A 52 -6.04 -14.83 -4.79
N GLU A 53 -5.65 -16.04 -4.39
CA GLU A 53 -5.64 -16.47 -2.99
C GLU A 53 -4.66 -15.66 -2.15
N ASP A 54 -3.44 -15.42 -2.64
CA ASP A 54 -2.44 -14.57 -1.98
C ASP A 54 -2.96 -13.14 -1.80
N THR A 55 -3.60 -12.58 -2.84
CA THR A 55 -4.20 -11.24 -2.77
C THR A 55 -5.35 -11.17 -1.75
N LEU A 56 -6.20 -12.20 -1.69
CA LEU A 56 -7.28 -12.29 -0.70
C LEU A 56 -6.74 -12.40 0.72
N HIS A 57 -5.68 -13.17 0.92
CA HIS A 57 -5.02 -13.31 2.21
C HIS A 57 -4.41 -11.98 2.68
N ASP A 58 -3.75 -11.25 1.78
CA ASP A 58 -3.18 -9.93 2.07
C ASP A 58 -4.26 -8.90 2.40
N LEU A 59 -5.39 -8.92 1.67
CA LEU A 59 -6.54 -8.07 1.96
C LEU A 59 -7.17 -8.39 3.33
N GLN A 60 -7.30 -9.68 3.67
CA GLN A 60 -7.81 -10.10 4.97
C GLN A 60 -6.89 -9.68 6.11
N ASN A 61 -5.58 -9.84 5.94
CA ASN A 61 -4.59 -9.39 6.92
C ASN A 61 -4.62 -7.87 7.09
N SER A 62 -4.70 -7.11 6.00
CA SER A 62 -4.80 -5.65 6.02
C SER A 62 -6.07 -5.20 6.73
N LYS A 63 -7.20 -5.87 6.47
CA LYS A 63 -8.47 -5.60 7.16
C LYS A 63 -8.37 -5.89 8.66
N MET A 64 -7.79 -7.03 9.04
CA MET A 64 -7.62 -7.39 10.44
C MET A 64 -6.71 -6.39 11.18
N LEU A 65 -5.63 -5.92 10.53
CA LEU A 65 -4.77 -4.87 11.07
C LEU A 65 -5.53 -3.55 11.23
N TYR A 66 -6.35 -3.18 10.25
CA TYR A 66 -7.18 -1.99 10.31
C TYR A 66 -8.21 -2.06 11.44
N ASP A 67 -8.96 -3.17 11.53
CA ASP A 67 -9.96 -3.37 12.58
C ASP A 67 -9.29 -3.34 13.97
N THR A 68 -8.11 -3.96 14.13
CA THR A 68 -7.34 -3.92 15.38
C THR A 68 -6.87 -2.50 15.70
N ALA A 69 -6.44 -1.73 14.71
CA ALA A 69 -6.02 -0.35 14.90
C ALA A 69 -7.19 0.56 15.28
N VAL A 70 -8.36 0.35 14.68
CA VAL A 70 -9.59 1.07 15.05
C VAL A 70 -10.00 0.76 16.48
N ASP A 71 -9.98 -0.52 16.87
CA ASP A 71 -10.27 -0.91 18.26
C ASP A 71 -9.27 -0.29 19.24
N ALA A 72 -7.99 -0.28 18.90
CA ALA A 72 -6.95 0.35 19.72
C ALA A 72 -7.18 1.85 19.88
N SER A 73 -7.69 2.54 18.84
CA SER A 73 -7.99 3.98 18.90
C SER A 73 -9.06 4.35 19.92
N LEU A 74 -9.86 3.37 20.39
CA LEU A 74 -10.82 3.57 21.49
C LEU A 74 -10.11 3.69 22.83
N TYR A 75 -8.94 3.07 22.98
CA TYR A 75 -8.20 3.02 24.26
C TYR A 75 -7.11 4.08 24.36
N PHE A 76 -6.49 4.47 23.26
CA PHE A 76 -5.50 5.55 23.25
C PHE A 76 -5.80 6.58 22.16
N LYS A 77 -5.31 7.77 22.35
CA LYS A 77 -5.35 8.86 21.36
C LYS A 77 -3.96 9.11 20.84
N SER A 78 -3.82 9.40 19.55
CA SER A 78 -2.53 9.75 18.97
C SER A 78 -2.64 11.04 18.17
N ILE A 79 -1.63 11.88 18.32
CA ILE A 79 -1.49 13.11 17.56
C ILE A 79 -0.13 13.05 16.87
N SER A 80 -0.16 13.18 15.56
CA SER A 80 1.06 13.36 14.77
C SER A 80 1.19 14.82 14.38
N VAL A 81 2.32 15.42 14.66
CA VAL A 81 2.64 16.78 14.28
C VAL A 81 3.71 16.75 13.20
N SER A 82 3.50 17.51 12.13
CA SER A 82 4.51 17.68 11.07
C SER A 82 4.66 19.15 10.73
N VAL A 83 5.85 19.53 10.23
CA VAL A 83 6.13 20.88 9.73
C VAL A 83 6.85 20.74 8.39
N PRO A 84 6.14 20.32 7.35
CA PRO A 84 6.75 20.17 6.04
C PRO A 84 7.22 21.52 5.51
N TYR A 85 8.36 21.52 4.82
CA TYR A 85 8.83 22.68 4.10
C TYR A 85 9.22 22.32 2.67
N GLU A 86 9.01 23.26 1.77
CA GLU A 86 9.54 23.18 0.42
C GLU A 86 10.84 23.99 0.32
N PRO A 87 11.92 23.46 -0.29
CA PRO A 87 13.20 24.16 -0.38
C PRO A 87 13.11 25.56 -1.03
N ASN A 88 12.15 25.73 -1.95
CA ASN A 88 11.92 26.99 -2.66
C ASN A 88 10.99 27.96 -1.90
N GLU A 89 10.27 27.49 -0.88
CA GLU A 89 9.26 28.26 -0.14
C GLU A 89 9.42 28.11 1.39
N VAL A 90 10.65 28.13 1.87
CA VAL A 90 10.97 27.96 3.32
C VAL A 90 10.22 28.95 4.24
N HIS A 91 9.73 30.05 3.69
CA HIS A 91 8.97 31.06 4.45
C HIS A 91 7.47 30.73 4.59
N LYS A 92 6.99 29.75 3.82
CA LYS A 92 5.58 29.32 3.85
C LYS A 92 5.49 27.92 4.45
N ARG A 93 5.70 27.81 5.75
CA ARG A 93 5.58 26.54 6.47
C ARG A 93 4.31 26.55 7.29
N GLU A 94 3.81 25.35 7.58
CA GLU A 94 2.63 25.16 8.41
C GLU A 94 2.89 24.03 9.41
N ILE A 95 2.48 24.22 10.65
CA ILE A 95 2.39 23.13 11.63
C ILE A 95 1.09 22.39 11.33
N GLN A 96 1.18 21.16 10.92
CA GLN A 96 0.04 20.31 10.62
C GLN A 96 -0.18 19.31 11.76
N PHE A 97 -1.43 19.12 12.14
CA PHE A 97 -1.85 18.17 13.16
C PHE A 97 -2.71 17.09 12.53
N LEU A 98 -2.34 15.85 12.72
CA LEU A 98 -3.12 14.70 12.35
C LEU A 98 -3.61 13.99 13.61
N PHE A 99 -4.91 14.02 13.85
CA PHE A 99 -5.55 13.36 14.99
C PHE A 99 -6.00 11.97 14.59
N PHE A 100 -5.42 10.94 15.16
CA PHE A 100 -5.78 9.56 14.85
C PHE A 100 -7.19 9.24 15.38
N GLY A 101 -8.04 8.71 14.50
CA GLY A 101 -9.44 8.38 14.81
C GLY A 101 -10.44 9.52 14.55
N ASN A 102 -9.95 10.70 14.21
CA ASN A 102 -10.76 11.78 13.64
C ASN A 102 -10.01 12.25 12.40
N ASP A 103 -10.58 12.13 11.23
CA ASP A 103 -9.98 12.65 9.97
C ASP A 103 -9.91 14.20 9.93
N LYS A 104 -9.66 14.82 11.08
CA LYS A 104 -9.48 16.26 11.18
C LYS A 104 -8.00 16.59 11.03
N GLU A 105 -7.68 17.17 9.92
CA GLU A 105 -6.43 17.88 9.71
C GLU A 105 -6.62 19.33 10.15
N GLU A 106 -5.77 19.79 11.03
CA GLU A 106 -5.71 21.19 11.43
C GLU A 106 -4.32 21.74 11.18
N SER A 107 -4.21 22.98 10.73
CA SER A 107 -2.90 23.59 10.48
C SER A 107 -2.78 24.97 11.13
N ILE A 108 -1.52 25.34 11.45
CA ILE A 108 -1.14 26.67 11.94
C ILE A 108 -0.03 27.19 11.03
N ALA A 109 -0.29 28.31 10.36
CA ALA A 109 0.68 28.90 9.45
C ALA A 109 1.89 29.50 10.19
N LEU A 110 3.10 29.15 9.74
CA LEU A 110 4.38 29.69 10.19
C LEU A 110 4.82 30.80 9.23
N ILE A 111 4.32 32.03 9.40
CA ILE A 111 4.60 33.12 8.48
C ILE A 111 5.58 34.09 9.14
N GLY A 112 6.78 34.25 8.57
CA GLY A 112 7.74 35.29 8.89
C GLY A 112 8.15 35.38 10.39
N ASN A 113 7.98 36.56 11.01
CA ASN A 113 8.35 36.81 12.41
C ASN A 113 7.36 36.20 13.44
N ASN A 114 6.37 35.43 13.02
CA ASN A 114 5.31 34.91 13.88
C ASN A 114 5.60 33.51 14.41
N THR A 115 6.82 33.02 14.23
CA THR A 115 7.22 31.64 14.56
C THR A 115 6.98 31.31 16.04
N GLU A 116 7.41 32.17 16.97
CA GLU A 116 7.20 31.93 18.40
C GLU A 116 5.72 31.86 18.79
N LYS A 117 4.89 32.75 18.22
CA LYS A 117 3.45 32.73 18.47
C LYS A 117 2.78 31.46 17.89
N ALA A 118 3.22 31.01 16.73
CA ALA A 118 2.68 29.80 16.13
C ALA A 118 3.03 28.54 16.97
N PHE A 119 4.24 28.46 17.52
CA PHE A 119 4.60 27.38 18.44
C PHE A 119 3.86 27.48 19.79
N ALA A 120 3.64 28.70 20.31
CA ALA A 120 2.78 28.88 21.47
C ALA A 120 1.34 28.40 21.21
N GLN A 121 0.75 28.76 20.06
CA GLN A 121 -0.56 28.25 19.66
C GLN A 121 -0.57 26.74 19.46
N CYS A 122 0.53 26.16 18.93
CA CYS A 122 0.68 24.71 18.84
C CYS A 122 0.61 24.06 20.23
N LYS A 123 1.36 24.61 21.20
CA LYS A 123 1.32 24.12 22.58
C LYS A 123 -0.08 24.22 23.19
N ASP A 124 -0.73 25.38 23.09
CA ASP A 124 -2.07 25.61 23.64
C ASP A 124 -3.08 24.62 23.05
N LYS A 125 -2.98 24.35 21.74
CA LYS A 125 -3.85 23.39 21.05
C LYS A 125 -3.65 21.96 21.53
N LEU A 126 -2.40 21.54 21.69
CA LEU A 126 -2.06 20.24 22.23
C LEU A 126 -2.53 20.10 23.68
N GLU A 127 -2.34 21.14 24.51
CA GLU A 127 -2.83 21.19 25.88
C GLU A 127 -4.35 21.04 25.96
N GLN A 128 -5.07 21.80 25.13
CA GLN A 128 -6.54 21.70 25.08
C GLN A 128 -6.98 20.28 24.74
N TYR A 129 -6.36 19.66 23.74
CA TYR A 129 -6.70 18.30 23.36
C TYR A 129 -6.38 17.28 24.48
N ILE A 130 -5.27 17.47 25.19
CA ILE A 130 -4.89 16.62 26.33
C ILE A 130 -5.94 16.73 27.45
N ILE A 131 -6.38 17.93 27.77
CA ILE A 131 -7.41 18.16 28.81
C ILE A 131 -8.75 17.54 28.40
N GLU A 132 -9.15 17.69 27.14
CA GLU A 132 -10.39 17.08 26.62
C GLU A 132 -10.36 15.55 26.65
N ASN A 133 -9.17 14.95 26.60
CA ASN A 133 -8.94 13.50 26.58
C ASN A 133 -8.19 12.98 27.82
N GLU A 134 -8.31 13.62 28.96
CA GLU A 134 -7.55 13.32 30.19
C GLU A 134 -7.61 11.84 30.62
N LYS A 135 -8.70 11.16 30.31
CA LYS A 135 -8.92 9.75 30.68
C LYS A 135 -8.19 8.74 29.78
N ASN A 136 -7.68 9.18 28.65
CA ASN A 136 -7.07 8.32 27.66
C ASN A 136 -5.55 8.54 27.64
N PRO A 137 -4.74 7.49 27.45
CA PRO A 137 -3.36 7.65 27.10
C PRO A 137 -3.23 8.38 25.75
N ILE A 138 -2.35 9.37 25.69
CA ILE A 138 -2.13 10.20 24.50
C ILE A 138 -0.71 10.02 24.02
N ILE A 139 -0.56 9.64 22.74
CA ILE A 139 0.74 9.45 22.10
C ILE A 139 1.01 10.65 21.21
N LEU A 140 2.06 11.40 21.50
CA LEU A 140 2.56 12.46 20.65
C LEU A 140 3.65 11.92 19.73
N SER A 141 3.56 12.17 18.45
CA SER A 141 4.56 11.77 17.46
C SER A 141 4.91 12.93 16.55
N LEU A 142 6.19 13.07 16.24
CA LEU A 142 6.66 13.91 15.17
C LEU A 142 6.65 13.06 13.88
N ASN A 143 6.03 13.56 12.83
CA ASN A 143 6.06 12.92 11.52
C ASN A 143 7.18 13.54 10.68
N ASP A 144 8.26 12.80 10.52
CA ASP A 144 9.46 13.14 9.76
C ASP A 144 9.63 12.30 8.49
N ASP A 145 8.56 11.65 8.03
CA ASP A 145 8.57 10.61 6.98
C ASP A 145 9.30 11.00 5.67
N ASP A 146 9.63 12.28 5.49
CA ASP A 146 10.25 12.77 4.25
C ASP A 146 11.53 13.60 4.45
N ASP A 147 12.18 13.60 5.62
CA ASP A 147 13.35 14.47 5.93
C ASP A 147 13.11 15.97 5.64
N LYS A 148 11.85 16.39 5.65
CA LYS A 148 11.44 17.75 5.25
C LYS A 148 11.11 18.66 6.44
N ILE A 149 11.64 18.37 7.61
CA ILE A 149 11.48 19.24 8.77
C ILE A 149 12.79 20.01 9.01
N LEU A 150 12.68 21.30 9.24
CA LEU A 150 13.85 22.07 9.65
C LEU A 150 14.24 21.72 11.09
N PHE A 151 15.53 21.45 11.32
CA PHE A 151 16.07 21.11 12.64
C PHE A 151 15.62 22.06 13.76
N ARG A 152 15.46 23.35 13.47
CA ARG A 152 14.95 24.32 14.43
C ARG A 152 13.51 24.04 14.83
N ASP A 153 12.66 23.68 13.87
CA ASP A 153 11.24 23.45 14.10
C ASP A 153 11.03 22.09 14.80
N GLU A 154 11.79 21.08 14.41
CA GLU A 154 11.87 19.78 15.11
C GLU A 154 12.23 19.97 16.58
N LYS A 155 13.27 20.76 16.86
CA LYS A 155 13.70 21.05 18.23
C LYS A 155 12.59 21.71 19.05
N MET A 156 11.92 22.71 18.49
CA MET A 156 10.82 23.42 19.18
C MET A 156 9.65 22.50 19.49
N ILE A 157 9.26 21.64 18.56
CA ILE A 157 8.17 20.66 18.79
C ILE A 157 8.59 19.64 19.84
N THR A 158 9.81 19.15 19.78
CA THR A 158 10.34 18.19 20.76
C THR A 158 10.37 18.79 22.17
N GLU A 159 10.75 20.06 22.30
CA GLU A 159 10.70 20.78 23.57
C GLU A 159 9.26 20.87 24.11
N ILE A 160 8.29 21.22 23.26
CA ILE A 160 6.85 21.25 23.61
C ILE A 160 6.38 19.87 24.05
N PHE A 161 6.71 18.82 23.32
CA PHE A 161 6.32 17.44 23.69
C PHE A 161 6.89 17.04 25.05
N ASN A 162 8.15 17.35 25.31
CA ASN A 162 8.80 17.07 26.58
C ASN A 162 8.17 17.85 27.74
N GLU A 163 7.77 19.10 27.55
CA GLU A 163 7.06 19.88 28.55
C GLU A 163 5.68 19.27 28.86
N LEU A 164 4.91 18.93 27.81
CA LEU A 164 3.58 18.33 27.96
C LEU A 164 3.65 16.95 28.62
N SER A 165 4.60 16.10 28.24
CA SER A 165 4.80 14.79 28.84
C SER A 165 5.20 14.86 30.32
N LYS A 166 5.92 15.93 30.75
CA LYS A 166 6.23 16.15 32.18
C LYS A 166 5.06 16.72 32.95
N ALA A 167 4.21 17.52 32.30
CA ALA A 167 3.07 18.18 32.93
C ALA A 167 1.87 17.21 33.09
N TYR A 168 1.70 16.28 32.16
CA TYR A 168 0.55 15.39 32.08
C TYR A 168 0.98 13.93 32.13
N GLY A 169 0.52 13.17 33.13
CA GLY A 169 0.93 11.79 33.37
C GLY A 169 0.37 10.77 32.35
N ASN A 170 -0.58 11.18 31.49
CA ASN A 170 -1.17 10.36 30.44
C ASN A 170 -0.59 10.65 29.04
N VAL A 171 0.47 11.45 28.93
CA VAL A 171 1.10 11.84 27.67
C VAL A 171 2.42 11.12 27.46
N TYR A 172 2.56 10.45 26.33
CA TYR A 172 3.72 9.67 25.94
C TYR A 172 4.27 10.18 24.61
N ILE A 173 5.58 10.15 24.42
CA ILE A 173 6.25 10.57 23.17
C ILE A 173 6.67 9.32 22.40
N LYS A 174 6.31 9.22 21.13
CA LYS A 174 6.78 8.15 20.25
C LYS A 174 8.30 8.28 20.07
N GLY A 175 9.05 7.24 20.37
CA GLY A 175 10.50 7.21 20.30
C GLY A 175 11.23 7.21 21.65
N ASN A 176 10.62 7.70 22.72
CA ASN A 176 11.21 7.66 24.07
C ASN A 176 10.82 6.41 24.89
N LEU A 177 10.15 5.43 24.26
CA LEU A 177 9.76 4.16 24.92
C LEU A 177 10.97 3.27 25.30
N SER A 178 12.18 3.63 24.88
CA SER A 178 13.41 2.90 25.22
C SER A 178 14.01 3.27 26.59
N GLU A 179 13.53 4.34 27.25
CA GLU A 179 14.08 4.80 28.55
C GLU A 179 13.21 4.44 29.75
N VAL A 180 12.06 3.79 29.57
CA VAL A 180 11.23 3.28 30.68
C VAL A 180 11.53 1.80 30.85
N ALA A 181 12.75 1.48 31.32
CA ALA A 181 13.03 0.22 31.97
C ALA A 181 13.02 0.45 33.51
N PRO A 182 12.38 -0.42 34.27
CA PRO A 182 12.22 -0.29 35.70
C PRO A 182 13.52 -0.44 36.48
#